data_965e3d9e320dde57e0895840b928965b
#
_entry.id   965e3d9e320dde57e0895840b928965b
#
_cell.length_a   1.000
_cell.length_b   1.000
_cell.length_c   1.000
_cell.angle_alpha   90.00
_cell.angle_beta   90.00
_cell.angle_gamma   90.00
#
_symmetry.space_group_name_H-M   'P 1'
#
loop_
_entity.id
_entity.type
_entity.pdbx_description
1 polymer ?
#
loop_
_entity_poly.entity_id
_entity_poly.type
_entity_poly.pdbx_seq_one_letter_code
_entity_poly.pdbx_strand_id
1 'polypeptide(L)'
;MNAKNLHTLGIDIGSTTVKIAILNDENEVLFSDYERHFANIQETLSDLLGRALYKLGPIQVSPVITGSGGLTLAKHLGVPFVQEVIAVSTALQDYAPQTDVAIELGGEDAKIIYFEGGNVEQRMNGVCAGGTGSFIDQMASLLQTDASGLNEYAKNYKALYSIAARCGVFAKTDIQPLINDGAAKEDLAASIFQAVVNQTISGLACGKPIRGHVAFLGGPLHFLSELREAFIRTLKLDDEHIIAPNHSHLFAAIGSALNSKRDTPMELRDMQNRLENK
;
A
#
# COMPACT_ATOMS: atom_id res chain seq x y z
N MET A 1 -17.80 5.20 32.96
CA MET A 1 -16.57 4.79 32.30
C MET A 1 -15.98 6.02 31.61
N ASN A 2 -14.77 6.38 31.96
CA ASN A 2 -14.13 7.61 31.40
C ASN A 2 -13.88 7.43 29.92
N ALA A 3 -14.53 8.23 29.07
CA ALA A 3 -14.36 8.25 27.62
C ALA A 3 -12.95 8.69 27.14
N LYS A 4 -12.04 8.97 28.05
CA LYS A 4 -10.72 9.55 27.77
C LYS A 4 -9.63 8.59 27.26
N ASN A 5 -9.90 7.29 27.08
CA ASN A 5 -8.89 6.30 26.66
C ASN A 5 -9.42 5.32 25.59
N LEU A 6 -10.40 5.71 24.78
CA LEU A 6 -10.88 4.87 23.68
C LEU A 6 -10.17 5.29 22.39
N HIS A 7 -9.18 4.51 21.98
CA HIS A 7 -8.46 4.70 20.71
C HIS A 7 -9.23 4.11 19.53
N THR A 8 -8.91 4.51 18.32
CA THR A 8 -9.42 3.86 17.11
C THR A 8 -8.36 2.91 16.54
N LEU A 9 -8.79 1.74 16.07
CA LEU A 9 -7.93 0.73 15.46
C LEU A 9 -8.39 0.48 14.02
N GLY A 10 -7.55 0.80 13.09
CA GLY A 10 -7.75 0.45 11.69
C GLY A 10 -6.93 -0.78 11.30
N ILE A 11 -7.57 -1.68 10.56
CA ILE A 11 -6.97 -2.92 10.08
C ILE A 11 -7.19 -3.01 8.57
N ASP A 12 -6.11 -3.14 7.82
CA ASP A 12 -6.15 -3.38 6.39
C ASP A 12 -5.67 -4.81 6.08
N ILE A 13 -6.58 -5.62 5.55
CA ILE A 13 -6.30 -6.98 5.08
C ILE A 13 -6.16 -6.94 3.57
N GLY A 14 -4.95 -6.67 3.11
CA GLY A 14 -4.62 -6.71 1.68
C GLY A 14 -4.41 -8.13 1.15
N SER A 15 -4.14 -8.27 -0.13
CA SER A 15 -3.89 -9.56 -0.79
C SER A 15 -2.62 -10.27 -0.30
N THR A 16 -1.61 -9.52 0.11
CA THR A 16 -0.30 -10.07 0.54
C THR A 16 0.09 -9.67 1.95
N THR A 17 -0.54 -8.65 2.54
CA THR A 17 -0.12 -8.02 3.79
C THR A 17 -1.29 -7.73 4.71
N VAL A 18 -1.02 -7.78 6.02
CA VAL A 18 -1.87 -7.21 7.07
C VAL A 18 -1.22 -5.95 7.59
N LYS A 19 -1.99 -4.90 7.80
CA LYS A 19 -1.54 -3.63 8.35
C LYS A 19 -2.47 -3.19 9.45
N ILE A 20 -1.92 -2.59 10.51
CA ILE A 20 -2.71 -2.00 11.58
C ILE A 20 -2.24 -0.58 11.89
N ALA A 21 -3.18 0.26 12.31
CA ALA A 21 -2.90 1.59 12.83
C ALA A 21 -3.82 1.88 14.03
N ILE A 22 -3.24 2.33 15.13
CA ILE A 22 -3.97 2.75 16.34
C ILE A 22 -3.78 4.26 16.48
N LEU A 23 -4.90 5.00 16.51
CA LEU A 23 -4.91 6.45 16.62
C LEU A 23 -5.45 6.90 17.97
N ASN A 24 -4.95 8.04 18.48
CA ASN A 24 -5.50 8.74 19.62
C ASN A 24 -6.74 9.60 19.25
N ASP A 25 -7.22 10.40 20.19
CA ASP A 25 -8.37 11.29 19.99
C ASP A 25 -8.06 12.46 19.05
N GLU A 26 -6.79 12.82 18.90
CA GLU A 26 -6.28 13.86 17.99
C GLU A 26 -5.93 13.31 16.61
N ASN A 27 -6.29 12.05 16.31
CA ASN A 27 -5.95 11.34 15.07
C ASN A 27 -4.44 11.09 14.88
N GLU A 28 -3.62 11.21 15.91
CA GLU A 28 -2.20 10.90 15.81
C GLU A 28 -1.96 9.39 15.90
N VAL A 29 -1.02 8.89 15.12
CA VAL A 29 -0.64 7.47 15.11
C VAL A 29 0.18 7.13 16.35
N LEU A 30 -0.43 6.40 17.29
CA LEU A 30 0.24 5.87 18.49
C LEU A 30 1.05 4.62 18.21
N PHE A 31 0.51 3.77 17.35
CA PHE A 31 1.12 2.52 16.93
C PHE A 31 0.70 2.22 15.51
N SER A 32 1.62 1.73 14.72
CA SER A 32 1.33 1.15 13.43
C SER A 32 2.34 0.06 13.12
N ASP A 33 1.89 -0.96 12.40
CA ASP A 33 2.74 -2.06 11.99
C ASP A 33 2.18 -2.74 10.72
N TYR A 34 3.02 -3.50 10.06
CA TYR A 34 2.75 -4.07 8.76
C TYR A 34 3.54 -5.36 8.59
N GLU A 35 2.88 -6.43 8.09
CA GLU A 35 3.55 -7.71 7.85
C GLU A 35 2.93 -8.48 6.68
N ARG A 36 3.74 -9.29 5.98
CA ARG A 36 3.26 -10.24 4.97
C ARG A 36 2.61 -11.44 5.66
N HIS A 37 1.39 -11.81 5.23
CA HIS A 37 0.63 -12.87 5.89
C HIS A 37 0.86 -14.28 5.32
N PHE A 38 1.44 -14.43 4.13
CA PHE A 38 1.68 -15.75 3.51
C PHE A 38 0.49 -16.70 3.64
N ALA A 39 -0.73 -16.20 3.43
CA ALA A 39 -2.03 -16.85 3.62
C ALA A 39 -2.43 -17.13 5.10
N ASN A 40 -1.63 -16.76 6.10
CA ASN A 40 -1.92 -16.92 7.54
C ASN A 40 -2.46 -15.59 8.15
N ILE A 41 -3.55 -15.07 7.59
CA ILE A 41 -4.07 -13.73 7.93
C ILE A 41 -4.36 -13.59 9.44
N GLN A 42 -5.04 -14.57 10.05
CA GLN A 42 -5.45 -14.49 11.47
C GLN A 42 -4.25 -14.50 12.42
N GLU A 43 -3.29 -15.38 12.16
CA GLU A 43 -2.05 -15.47 12.93
C GLU A 43 -1.24 -14.18 12.81
N THR A 44 -1.04 -13.68 11.59
CA THR A 44 -0.34 -12.41 11.35
C THR A 44 -1.03 -11.24 12.05
N LEU A 45 -2.36 -11.15 12.00
CA LEU A 45 -3.09 -10.10 12.71
C LEU A 45 -2.95 -10.26 14.23
N SER A 46 -3.04 -11.49 14.78
CA SER A 46 -2.81 -11.75 16.20
C SER A 46 -1.44 -11.28 16.66
N ASP A 47 -0.40 -11.57 15.88
CA ASP A 47 0.98 -11.14 16.18
C ASP A 47 1.13 -9.61 16.16
N LEU A 48 0.52 -8.92 15.17
CA LEU A 48 0.52 -7.47 15.10
C LEU A 48 -0.17 -6.84 16.31
N LEU A 49 -1.33 -7.39 16.72
CA LEU A 49 -2.04 -6.94 17.92
C LEU A 49 -1.24 -7.23 19.21
N GLY A 50 -0.54 -8.35 19.27
CA GLY A 50 0.37 -8.69 20.36
C GLY A 50 1.52 -7.68 20.52
N ARG A 51 2.10 -7.26 19.39
CA ARG A 51 3.15 -6.20 19.36
C ARG A 51 2.58 -4.85 19.82
N ALA A 52 1.36 -4.52 19.41
CA ALA A 52 0.68 -3.31 19.88
C ALA A 52 0.42 -3.35 21.41
N LEU A 53 -0.07 -4.48 21.93
CA LEU A 53 -0.26 -4.70 23.36
C LEU A 53 1.03 -4.59 24.16
N TYR A 54 2.13 -5.14 23.63
CA TYR A 54 3.43 -5.03 24.26
C TYR A 54 3.91 -3.59 24.37
N LYS A 55 3.67 -2.77 23.31
CA LYS A 55 4.13 -1.38 23.25
C LYS A 55 3.24 -0.42 24.03
N LEU A 56 1.90 -0.58 23.93
CA LEU A 56 0.93 0.37 24.49
C LEU A 56 0.33 -0.08 25.82
N GLY A 57 0.47 -1.36 26.20
CA GLY A 57 -0.20 -1.95 27.34
C GLY A 57 -1.70 -2.22 27.07
N PRO A 58 -2.46 -2.53 28.15
CA PRO A 58 -3.91 -2.75 28.05
C PRO A 58 -4.61 -1.43 27.68
N ILE A 59 -5.26 -1.42 26.50
CA ILE A 59 -6.02 -0.28 25.99
C ILE A 59 -7.36 -0.73 25.43
N GLN A 60 -8.33 0.20 25.42
CA GLN A 60 -9.58 0.02 24.71
C GLN A 60 -9.48 0.61 23.30
N VAL A 61 -9.98 -0.14 22.32
CA VAL A 61 -9.99 0.26 20.91
C VAL A 61 -11.38 0.10 20.32
N SER A 62 -11.69 0.92 19.32
CA SER A 62 -12.85 0.73 18.44
C SER A 62 -12.35 0.35 17.05
N PRO A 63 -12.37 -0.95 16.70
CA PRO A 63 -11.78 -1.45 15.46
C PRO A 63 -12.67 -1.22 14.26
N VAL A 64 -12.04 -0.98 13.10
CA VAL A 64 -12.66 -0.98 11.77
C VAL A 64 -11.73 -1.71 10.81
N ILE A 65 -12.28 -2.60 9.99
CA ILE A 65 -11.52 -3.38 9.02
C ILE A 65 -11.78 -2.87 7.60
N THR A 66 -10.74 -2.92 6.78
CA THR A 66 -10.76 -2.66 5.34
C THR A 66 -9.91 -3.68 4.58
N GLY A 67 -9.79 -3.48 3.27
CA GLY A 67 -8.95 -4.31 2.40
C GLY A 67 -9.72 -5.47 1.75
N SER A 68 -9.17 -6.01 0.66
CA SER A 68 -9.81 -7.03 -0.18
C SER A 68 -10.12 -8.34 0.56
N GLY A 69 -9.29 -8.72 1.55
CA GLY A 69 -9.50 -9.90 2.43
C GLY A 69 -10.31 -9.59 3.70
N GLY A 70 -10.65 -8.34 3.97
CA GLY A 70 -11.13 -7.90 5.29
C GLY A 70 -12.60 -8.22 5.59
N LEU A 71 -13.48 -8.31 4.58
CA LEU A 71 -14.93 -8.41 4.80
C LEU A 71 -15.36 -9.65 5.59
N THR A 72 -14.78 -10.80 5.27
CA THR A 72 -15.08 -12.06 5.98
C THR A 72 -14.59 -12.02 7.41
N LEU A 73 -13.40 -11.48 7.64
CA LEU A 73 -12.83 -11.33 8.98
C LEU A 73 -13.62 -10.32 9.83
N ALA A 74 -14.06 -9.20 9.25
CA ALA A 74 -14.91 -8.23 9.93
C ALA A 74 -16.22 -8.84 10.43
N LYS A 75 -16.87 -9.64 9.59
CA LYS A 75 -18.08 -10.40 9.97
C LYS A 75 -17.80 -11.40 11.10
N HIS A 76 -16.71 -12.13 11.02
CA HIS A 76 -16.31 -13.11 12.02
C HIS A 76 -16.05 -12.44 13.38
N LEU A 77 -15.35 -11.32 13.40
CA LEU A 77 -15.03 -10.57 14.62
C LEU A 77 -16.19 -9.70 15.13
N GLY A 78 -17.24 -9.50 14.33
CA GLY A 78 -18.37 -8.63 14.69
C GLY A 78 -18.00 -7.15 14.71
N VAL A 79 -17.08 -6.71 13.83
CA VAL A 79 -16.60 -5.32 13.75
C VAL A 79 -16.98 -4.68 12.42
N PRO A 80 -17.09 -3.33 12.36
CA PRO A 80 -17.41 -2.63 11.11
C PRO A 80 -16.38 -2.89 10.01
N PHE A 81 -16.86 -2.86 8.75
CA PHE A 81 -16.04 -2.88 7.55
C PHE A 81 -16.26 -1.60 6.75
N VAL A 82 -15.20 -1.02 6.24
CA VAL A 82 -15.21 0.12 5.32
C VAL A 82 -14.53 -0.26 4.01
N GLN A 83 -15.07 0.24 2.90
CA GLN A 83 -14.43 0.04 1.59
C GLN A 83 -13.07 0.77 1.55
N GLU A 84 -12.08 0.14 0.93
CA GLU A 84 -10.71 0.65 0.90
C GLU A 84 -10.59 2.04 0.26
N VAL A 85 -11.34 2.31 -0.82
CA VAL A 85 -11.37 3.63 -1.45
C VAL A 85 -11.85 4.71 -0.49
N ILE A 86 -12.84 4.40 0.36
CA ILE A 86 -13.34 5.33 1.38
C ILE A 86 -12.26 5.54 2.46
N ALA A 87 -11.65 4.46 2.95
CA ALA A 87 -10.59 4.54 3.93
C ALA A 87 -9.42 5.40 3.43
N VAL A 88 -8.88 5.10 2.25
CA VAL A 88 -7.75 5.86 1.66
C VAL A 88 -8.12 7.33 1.43
N SER A 89 -9.34 7.60 0.91
CA SER A 89 -9.81 8.97 0.70
C SER A 89 -9.93 9.75 2.01
N THR A 90 -10.43 9.10 3.09
CA THR A 90 -10.52 9.74 4.41
C THR A 90 -9.12 10.07 4.96
N ALA A 91 -8.16 9.14 4.84
CA ALA A 91 -6.78 9.39 5.27
C ALA A 91 -6.14 10.53 4.49
N LEU A 92 -6.35 10.60 3.16
CA LEU A 92 -5.84 11.70 2.34
C LEU A 92 -6.46 13.05 2.71
N GLN A 93 -7.77 13.09 2.97
CA GLN A 93 -8.45 14.32 3.41
C GLN A 93 -7.91 14.85 4.74
N ASP A 94 -7.51 13.98 5.65
CA ASP A 94 -6.98 14.36 6.97
C ASP A 94 -5.50 14.72 6.93
N TYR A 95 -4.67 13.91 6.26
CA TYR A 95 -3.21 14.04 6.29
C TYR A 95 -2.58 14.74 5.08
N ALA A 96 -3.28 14.81 3.96
CA ALA A 96 -2.80 15.41 2.71
C ALA A 96 -3.96 16.02 1.88
N PRO A 97 -4.71 17.00 2.44
CA PRO A 97 -5.96 17.51 1.85
C PRO A 97 -5.77 18.20 0.50
N GLN A 98 -4.53 18.57 0.14
CA GLN A 98 -4.19 19.18 -1.14
C GLN A 98 -4.06 18.15 -2.29
N THR A 99 -4.25 16.86 -2.03
CA THR A 99 -4.08 15.80 -3.04
C THR A 99 -5.11 15.94 -4.16
N ASP A 100 -4.65 16.07 -5.40
CA ASP A 100 -5.49 16.04 -6.60
C ASP A 100 -5.59 14.63 -7.18
N VAL A 101 -4.48 13.85 -7.14
CA VAL A 101 -4.41 12.47 -7.63
C VAL A 101 -3.61 11.64 -6.65
N ALA A 102 -4.07 10.43 -6.34
CA ALA A 102 -3.26 9.44 -5.62
C ALA A 102 -2.94 8.25 -6.52
N ILE A 103 -1.66 7.83 -6.51
CA ILE A 103 -1.20 6.59 -7.12
C ILE A 103 -0.87 5.63 -5.98
N GLU A 104 -1.57 4.51 -5.93
CA GLU A 104 -1.37 3.47 -4.93
C GLU A 104 -0.91 2.18 -5.59
N LEU A 105 0.22 1.65 -5.15
CA LEU A 105 0.69 0.33 -5.54
C LEU A 105 0.62 -0.62 -4.35
N GLY A 106 -0.23 -1.64 -4.48
CA GLY A 106 -0.37 -2.73 -3.52
C GLY A 106 0.51 -3.94 -3.88
N GLY A 107 0.26 -5.05 -3.17
CA GLY A 107 0.92 -6.34 -3.46
C GLY A 107 0.50 -6.93 -4.80
N GLU A 108 -0.80 -6.91 -5.11
CA GLU A 108 -1.37 -7.50 -6.32
C GLU A 108 -2.26 -6.53 -7.10
N ASP A 109 -2.52 -5.35 -6.58
CA ASP A 109 -3.32 -4.32 -7.20
C ASP A 109 -2.55 -3.00 -7.36
N ALA A 110 -2.99 -2.21 -8.33
CA ALA A 110 -2.54 -0.85 -8.54
C ALA A 110 -3.77 0.03 -8.77
N LYS A 111 -3.78 1.23 -8.21
CA LYS A 111 -4.91 2.16 -8.27
C LYS A 111 -4.44 3.56 -8.61
N ILE A 112 -5.28 4.29 -9.36
CA ILE A 112 -5.20 5.75 -9.46
C ILE A 112 -6.53 6.30 -8.98
N ILE A 113 -6.47 7.24 -8.04
CA ILE A 113 -7.63 7.89 -7.45
C ILE A 113 -7.55 9.37 -7.78
N TYR A 114 -8.58 9.90 -8.43
CA TYR A 114 -8.72 11.31 -8.78
C TYR A 114 -9.70 11.99 -7.84
N PHE A 115 -9.34 13.17 -7.36
CA PHE A 115 -10.16 14.03 -6.52
C PHE A 115 -10.51 15.29 -7.30
N GLU A 116 -11.71 15.35 -7.87
CA GLU A 116 -12.14 16.47 -8.73
C GLU A 116 -13.52 16.96 -8.33
N GLY A 117 -13.63 18.26 -7.97
CA GLY A 117 -14.92 18.89 -7.69
C GLY A 117 -15.74 18.22 -6.58
N GLY A 118 -15.07 17.63 -5.57
CA GLY A 118 -15.70 16.91 -4.48
C GLY A 118 -16.08 15.45 -4.82
N ASN A 119 -15.77 15.00 -6.03
CA ASN A 119 -15.99 13.61 -6.45
C ASN A 119 -14.68 12.80 -6.35
N VAL A 120 -14.82 11.51 -6.06
CA VAL A 120 -13.72 10.55 -6.05
C VAL A 120 -13.93 9.55 -7.18
N GLU A 121 -12.99 9.51 -8.13
CA GLU A 121 -12.95 8.52 -9.21
C GLU A 121 -11.77 7.59 -9.00
N GLN A 122 -12.04 6.30 -8.76
CA GLN A 122 -10.99 5.28 -8.64
C GLN A 122 -10.91 4.44 -9.91
N ARG A 123 -9.71 4.22 -10.38
CA ARG A 123 -9.36 3.25 -11.41
C ARG A 123 -8.40 2.23 -10.84
N MET A 124 -8.65 0.97 -11.11
CA MET A 124 -7.87 -0.14 -10.58
C MET A 124 -7.57 -1.15 -11.69
N ASN A 125 -6.39 -1.77 -11.67
CA ASN A 125 -6.11 -2.89 -12.54
C ASN A 125 -7.03 -4.07 -12.18
N GLY A 126 -7.56 -4.74 -13.20
CA GLY A 126 -8.49 -5.85 -12.99
C GLY A 126 -7.79 -7.15 -12.60
N VAL A 127 -7.26 -7.89 -13.57
CA VAL A 127 -6.85 -9.31 -13.40
C VAL A 127 -5.34 -9.51 -13.46
N CYS A 128 -4.55 -8.49 -13.80
CA CYS A 128 -3.12 -8.65 -14.04
C CYS A 128 -2.27 -7.98 -12.96
N ALA A 129 -1.42 -8.76 -12.30
CA ALA A 129 -0.46 -8.26 -11.32
C ALA A 129 0.68 -7.42 -11.93
N GLY A 130 0.71 -7.21 -13.25
CA GLY A 130 1.68 -6.33 -13.91
C GLY A 130 1.59 -4.91 -13.33
N GLY A 131 2.72 -4.35 -12.93
CA GLY A 131 2.77 -3.03 -12.30
C GLY A 131 2.49 -3.03 -10.79
N THR A 132 2.59 -4.17 -10.10
CA THR A 132 2.34 -4.31 -8.66
C THR A 132 3.56 -4.83 -7.91
N GLY A 133 3.47 -4.90 -6.58
CA GLY A 133 4.52 -5.45 -5.72
C GLY A 133 4.92 -6.88 -6.08
N SER A 134 3.94 -7.74 -6.37
CA SER A 134 4.20 -9.14 -6.79
C SER A 134 4.97 -9.23 -8.11
N PHE A 135 4.72 -8.32 -9.05
CA PHE A 135 5.51 -8.23 -10.26
C PHE A 135 6.96 -7.86 -9.94
N ILE A 136 7.17 -6.86 -9.06
CA ILE A 136 8.51 -6.42 -8.64
C ILE A 136 9.26 -7.57 -7.96
N ASP A 137 8.61 -8.31 -7.05
CA ASP A 137 9.20 -9.47 -6.37
C ASP A 137 9.61 -10.58 -7.36
N GLN A 138 8.78 -10.86 -8.38
CA GLN A 138 9.11 -11.84 -9.43
C GLN A 138 10.33 -11.40 -10.25
N MET A 139 10.42 -10.13 -10.62
CA MET A 139 11.55 -9.61 -11.39
C MET A 139 12.82 -9.51 -10.55
N ALA A 140 12.71 -9.17 -9.27
CA ALA A 140 13.83 -9.19 -8.34
C ALA A 140 14.42 -10.61 -8.21
N SER A 141 13.55 -11.61 -8.06
CA SER A 141 13.97 -13.03 -8.01
C SER A 141 14.71 -13.47 -9.27
N LEU A 142 14.31 -12.98 -10.44
CA LEU A 142 15.00 -13.26 -11.71
C LEU A 142 16.42 -12.71 -11.72
N LEU A 143 16.66 -11.56 -11.07
CA LEU A 143 17.98 -10.95 -10.90
C LEU A 143 18.74 -11.47 -9.66
N GLN A 144 18.21 -12.50 -8.97
CA GLN A 144 18.78 -13.09 -7.76
C GLN A 144 18.92 -12.07 -6.61
N THR A 145 17.87 -11.28 -6.40
CA THR A 145 17.78 -10.27 -5.34
C THR A 145 16.34 -10.18 -4.84
N ASP A 146 16.07 -9.28 -3.92
CA ASP A 146 14.75 -8.88 -3.48
C ASP A 146 14.37 -7.47 -3.98
N ALA A 147 13.18 -6.98 -3.62
CA ALA A 147 12.73 -5.66 -4.02
C ALA A 147 13.64 -4.54 -3.52
N SER A 148 14.20 -4.67 -2.31
CA SER A 148 15.15 -3.71 -1.74
C SER A 148 16.45 -3.69 -2.52
N GLY A 149 17.01 -4.86 -2.82
CA GLY A 149 18.22 -4.97 -3.65
C GLY A 149 18.00 -4.47 -5.08
N LEU A 150 16.80 -4.68 -5.65
CA LEU A 150 16.44 -4.10 -6.94
C LEU A 150 16.47 -2.56 -6.88
N ASN A 151 15.93 -1.98 -5.79
CA ASN A 151 15.98 -0.53 -5.57
C ASN A 151 17.42 -0.01 -5.47
N GLU A 152 18.30 -0.72 -4.76
CA GLU A 152 19.72 -0.33 -4.66
C GLU A 152 20.43 -0.38 -6.01
N TYR A 153 20.19 -1.42 -6.82
CA TYR A 153 20.74 -1.46 -8.18
C TYR A 153 20.26 -0.27 -9.02
N ALA A 154 18.97 0.05 -8.99
CA ALA A 154 18.39 1.10 -9.81
C ALA A 154 18.96 2.50 -9.56
N LYS A 155 19.61 2.75 -8.42
CA LYS A 155 20.26 4.04 -8.11
C LYS A 155 21.38 4.42 -9.09
N ASN A 156 22.04 3.44 -9.69
CA ASN A 156 23.25 3.63 -10.49
C ASN A 156 23.06 3.28 -11.99
N TYR A 157 21.83 3.25 -12.46
CA TYR A 157 21.56 2.93 -13.87
C TYR A 157 22.13 3.97 -14.84
N LYS A 158 22.47 3.52 -16.04
CA LYS A 158 22.98 4.36 -17.14
C LYS A 158 22.11 4.32 -18.38
N ALA A 159 21.35 3.24 -18.57
CA ALA A 159 20.48 3.02 -19.69
C ALA A 159 19.15 2.38 -19.27
N LEU A 160 18.08 2.60 -20.05
CA LEU A 160 16.79 1.97 -19.86
C LEU A 160 16.48 1.09 -21.07
N TYR A 161 16.11 -0.16 -20.81
CA TYR A 161 15.64 -1.11 -21.80
C TYR A 161 14.10 -1.10 -21.86
N SER A 162 13.55 -1.38 -23.04
CA SER A 162 12.11 -1.54 -23.20
C SER A 162 11.68 -2.91 -22.67
N ILE A 163 10.93 -2.93 -21.57
CA ILE A 163 10.39 -4.13 -20.94
C ILE A 163 8.87 -4.01 -20.88
N ALA A 164 8.15 -5.07 -21.28
CA ALA A 164 6.70 -5.10 -21.20
C ALA A 164 6.24 -5.55 -19.80
N ALA A 165 5.63 -4.66 -19.04
CA ALA A 165 5.11 -4.95 -17.69
C ALA A 165 3.71 -5.56 -17.67
N ARG A 166 3.19 -6.07 -18.77
CA ARG A 166 1.82 -6.61 -18.85
C ARG A 166 1.61 -7.90 -18.08
N CYS A 167 2.61 -8.76 -18.05
CA CYS A 167 2.57 -10.04 -17.35
C CYS A 167 4.02 -10.44 -17.02
N GLY A 168 4.24 -11.01 -15.82
CA GLY A 168 5.57 -11.47 -15.41
C GLY A 168 6.21 -12.47 -16.36
N VAL A 169 5.40 -13.28 -17.06
CA VAL A 169 5.91 -14.23 -18.09
C VAL A 169 6.49 -13.47 -19.28
N PHE A 170 5.78 -12.48 -19.83
CA PHE A 170 6.28 -11.69 -20.94
C PHE A 170 7.47 -10.80 -20.55
N ALA A 171 7.42 -10.18 -19.36
CA ALA A 171 8.56 -9.42 -18.85
C ALA A 171 9.83 -10.30 -18.75
N LYS A 172 9.67 -11.55 -18.30
CA LYS A 172 10.78 -12.51 -18.24
C LYS A 172 11.36 -12.80 -19.63
N THR A 173 10.53 -12.90 -20.69
CA THR A 173 11.02 -13.11 -22.06
C THR A 173 11.75 -11.90 -22.62
N ASP A 174 11.46 -10.69 -22.15
CA ASP A 174 12.19 -9.48 -22.52
C ASP A 174 13.52 -9.35 -21.75
N ILE A 175 13.52 -9.72 -20.47
CA ILE A 175 14.69 -9.56 -19.59
C ILE A 175 15.73 -10.65 -19.80
N GLN A 176 15.32 -11.90 -20.05
CA GLN A 176 16.26 -13.02 -20.14
C GLN A 176 17.30 -12.85 -21.27
N PRO A 177 16.97 -12.40 -22.50
CA PRO A 177 17.96 -12.10 -23.50
C PRO A 177 18.94 -11.02 -23.06
N LEU A 178 18.46 -9.94 -22.40
CA LEU A 178 19.33 -8.88 -21.91
C LEU A 178 20.33 -9.37 -20.88
N ILE A 179 19.91 -10.28 -19.97
CA ILE A 179 20.82 -10.92 -19.01
C ILE A 179 21.88 -11.74 -19.76
N ASN A 180 21.47 -12.52 -20.75
CA ASN A 180 22.39 -13.36 -21.53
C ASN A 180 23.40 -12.51 -22.34
N ASP A 181 22.99 -11.33 -22.77
CA ASP A 181 23.85 -10.36 -23.49
C ASP A 181 24.73 -9.53 -22.54
N GLY A 182 24.64 -9.77 -21.23
CA GLY A 182 25.49 -9.12 -20.23
C GLY A 182 25.05 -7.71 -19.83
N ALA A 183 23.75 -7.39 -19.96
CA ALA A 183 23.22 -6.12 -19.47
C ALA A 183 23.47 -5.94 -17.96
N ALA A 184 23.82 -4.72 -17.56
CA ALA A 184 24.08 -4.40 -16.15
C ALA A 184 22.81 -4.55 -15.29
N LYS A 185 22.94 -5.10 -14.09
CA LYS A 185 21.82 -5.26 -13.14
C LYS A 185 21.16 -3.94 -12.79
N GLU A 186 21.95 -2.88 -12.73
CA GLU A 186 21.52 -1.50 -12.48
C GLU A 186 20.54 -1.03 -13.56
N ASP A 187 20.88 -1.25 -14.81
CA ASP A 187 20.06 -0.87 -15.97
C ASP A 187 18.79 -1.72 -16.05
N LEU A 188 18.90 -3.02 -15.78
CA LEU A 188 17.74 -3.92 -15.73
C LEU A 188 16.77 -3.54 -14.60
N ALA A 189 17.29 -3.22 -13.40
CA ALA A 189 16.47 -2.82 -12.25
C ALA A 189 15.70 -1.53 -12.53
N ALA A 190 16.35 -0.51 -13.06
CA ALA A 190 15.70 0.74 -13.44
C ALA A 190 14.69 0.54 -14.58
N SER A 191 14.98 -0.36 -15.53
CA SER A 191 14.08 -0.71 -16.63
C SER A 191 12.82 -1.44 -16.14
N ILE A 192 12.94 -2.32 -15.13
CA ILE A 192 11.82 -2.98 -14.47
C ILE A 192 10.92 -1.95 -13.79
N PHE A 193 11.48 -0.99 -13.04
CA PHE A 193 10.70 0.08 -12.43
C PHE A 193 10.02 0.96 -13.47
N GLN A 194 10.73 1.32 -14.55
CA GLN A 194 10.12 2.08 -15.65
C GLN A 194 8.97 1.31 -16.31
N ALA A 195 9.07 0.00 -16.44
CA ALA A 195 7.99 -0.85 -16.95
C ALA A 195 6.75 -0.83 -16.03
N VAL A 196 6.94 -0.87 -14.70
CA VAL A 196 5.86 -0.70 -13.71
C VAL A 196 5.16 0.65 -13.88
N VAL A 197 5.93 1.73 -13.99
CA VAL A 197 5.41 3.09 -14.21
C VAL A 197 4.59 3.17 -15.50
N ASN A 198 5.15 2.70 -16.60
CA ASN A 198 4.48 2.72 -17.90
C ASN A 198 3.17 1.93 -17.87
N GLN A 199 3.16 0.75 -17.24
CA GLN A 199 1.96 -0.08 -17.10
C GLN A 199 0.89 0.60 -16.25
N THR A 200 1.27 1.21 -15.12
CA THR A 200 0.33 1.91 -14.24
C THR A 200 -0.28 3.10 -14.95
N ILE A 201 0.53 3.96 -15.57
CA ILE A 201 0.04 5.16 -16.25
C ILE A 201 -0.81 4.79 -17.47
N SER A 202 -0.30 3.94 -18.37
CA SER A 202 -1.02 3.61 -19.60
C SER A 202 -2.26 2.75 -19.35
N GLY A 203 -2.17 1.83 -18.39
CA GLY A 203 -3.25 0.88 -18.07
C GLY A 203 -4.38 1.48 -17.25
N LEU A 204 -4.07 2.40 -16.33
CA LEU A 204 -5.07 2.96 -15.41
C LEU A 204 -5.51 4.38 -15.76
N ALA A 205 -4.58 5.26 -16.11
CA ALA A 205 -4.95 6.63 -16.47
C ALA A 205 -5.75 6.68 -17.78
N CYS A 206 -5.47 5.76 -18.73
CA CYS A 206 -6.20 5.64 -20.01
C CYS A 206 -6.41 7.00 -20.69
N GLY A 207 -5.36 7.83 -20.71
CA GLY A 207 -5.39 9.16 -21.31
C GLY A 207 -5.91 10.29 -20.41
N LYS A 208 -6.48 9.99 -19.22
CA LYS A 208 -6.80 11.03 -18.23
C LYS A 208 -5.51 11.61 -17.65
N PRO A 209 -5.31 12.94 -17.65
CA PRO A 209 -4.09 13.53 -17.13
C PRO A 209 -3.89 13.24 -15.64
N ILE A 210 -2.67 12.87 -15.26
CA ILE A 210 -2.21 12.84 -13.86
C ILE A 210 -1.45 14.15 -13.65
N ARG A 211 -2.04 15.08 -12.93
CA ARG A 211 -1.50 16.44 -12.71
C ARG A 211 -1.98 17.03 -11.40
N GLY A 212 -1.39 18.16 -10.99
CA GLY A 212 -1.60 18.77 -9.68
C GLY A 212 -0.77 18.03 -8.64
N HIS A 213 -1.23 18.03 -7.40
CA HIS A 213 -0.55 17.40 -6.29
C HIS A 213 -0.79 15.87 -6.32
N VAL A 214 0.27 15.12 -6.51
CA VAL A 214 0.22 13.66 -6.67
C VAL A 214 0.72 12.97 -5.43
N ALA A 215 -0.15 12.22 -4.76
CA ALA A 215 0.20 11.42 -3.59
C ALA A 215 0.66 10.02 -4.02
N PHE A 216 1.79 9.56 -3.47
CA PHE A 216 2.36 8.24 -3.67
C PHE A 216 2.09 7.35 -2.47
N LEU A 217 1.27 6.29 -2.64
CA LEU A 217 0.77 5.43 -1.58
C LEU A 217 1.11 3.95 -1.84
N GLY A 218 1.00 3.15 -0.78
CA GLY A 218 1.24 1.71 -0.82
C GLY A 218 2.70 1.32 -0.58
N GLY A 219 2.92 0.06 -0.24
CA GLY A 219 4.24 -0.46 0.14
C GLY A 219 5.32 -0.24 -0.92
N PRO A 220 5.12 -0.61 -2.18
CA PRO A 220 6.12 -0.39 -3.23
C PRO A 220 6.57 1.06 -3.36
N LEU A 221 5.64 2.04 -3.34
CA LEU A 221 5.99 3.46 -3.46
C LEU A 221 6.55 4.08 -2.18
N HIS A 222 6.27 3.46 -1.03
CA HIS A 222 6.85 3.87 0.25
C HIS A 222 8.31 3.43 0.40
N PHE A 223 8.59 2.15 0.12
CA PHE A 223 9.90 1.54 0.40
C PHE A 223 10.89 1.64 -0.76
N LEU A 224 10.41 1.77 -2.00
CA LEU A 224 11.26 1.78 -3.19
C LEU A 224 11.37 3.20 -3.76
N SER A 225 12.40 3.92 -3.30
CA SER A 225 12.64 5.32 -3.70
C SER A 225 12.81 5.46 -5.22
N GLU A 226 13.55 4.54 -5.85
CA GLU A 226 13.82 4.61 -7.29
C GLU A 226 12.58 4.33 -8.15
N LEU A 227 11.64 3.52 -7.64
CA LEU A 227 10.34 3.35 -8.27
C LEU A 227 9.53 4.65 -8.23
N ARG A 228 9.49 5.33 -7.08
CA ARG A 228 8.82 6.63 -6.92
C ARG A 228 9.47 7.69 -7.81
N GLU A 229 10.80 7.77 -7.84
CA GLU A 229 11.54 8.67 -8.73
C GLU A 229 11.25 8.40 -10.21
N ALA A 230 11.04 7.13 -10.61
CA ALA A 230 10.65 6.80 -11.97
C ALA A 230 9.25 7.34 -12.33
N PHE A 231 8.30 7.35 -11.39
CA PHE A 231 7.00 8.01 -11.55
C PHE A 231 7.16 9.54 -11.68
N ILE A 232 7.88 10.16 -10.74
CA ILE A 232 8.12 11.61 -10.70
C ILE A 232 8.71 12.08 -12.04
N ARG A 233 9.76 11.41 -12.51
CA ARG A 233 10.42 11.71 -13.78
C ARG A 233 9.48 11.54 -14.99
N THR A 234 8.70 10.45 -15.01
CA THR A 234 7.80 10.15 -16.13
C THR A 234 6.63 11.11 -16.20
N LEU A 235 6.08 11.50 -15.06
CA LEU A 235 4.99 12.47 -14.93
C LEU A 235 5.47 13.92 -14.98
N LYS A 236 6.81 14.14 -14.94
CA LYS A 236 7.45 15.46 -14.92
C LYS A 236 6.93 16.34 -13.78
N LEU A 237 6.79 15.76 -12.60
CA LEU A 237 6.38 16.47 -11.39
C LEU A 237 7.57 17.28 -10.84
N ASP A 238 7.30 18.49 -10.38
CA ASP A 238 8.21 19.26 -9.57
C ASP A 238 7.97 19.01 -8.07
N ASP A 239 8.89 19.43 -7.23
CA ASP A 239 8.91 19.09 -5.79
C ASP A 239 7.63 19.58 -5.06
N GLU A 240 7.01 20.67 -5.48
CA GLU A 240 5.80 21.21 -4.85
C GLU A 240 4.54 20.39 -5.14
N HIS A 241 4.55 19.61 -6.22
CA HIS A 241 3.44 18.74 -6.61
C HIS A 241 3.60 17.29 -6.11
N ILE A 242 4.69 16.97 -5.41
CA ILE A 242 4.94 15.63 -4.89
C ILE A 242 4.43 15.52 -3.46
N ILE A 243 3.54 14.55 -3.21
CA ILE A 243 3.08 14.20 -1.87
C ILE A 243 3.56 12.78 -1.55
N ALA A 244 4.51 12.67 -0.63
CA ALA A 244 5.00 11.41 -0.08
C ALA A 244 4.78 11.39 1.44
N PRO A 245 3.56 11.11 1.91
CA PRO A 245 3.25 11.21 3.32
C PRO A 245 4.00 10.19 4.16
N ASN A 246 4.30 10.56 5.40
CA ASN A 246 4.71 9.56 6.38
C ASN A 246 3.64 8.48 6.49
N HIS A 247 4.05 7.24 6.67
CA HIS A 247 3.14 6.10 6.72
C HIS A 247 2.28 5.87 5.46
N SER A 248 2.70 6.35 4.29
CA SER A 248 1.96 6.21 3.02
C SER A 248 1.55 4.77 2.68
N HIS A 249 2.27 3.77 3.18
CA HIS A 249 1.95 2.35 3.05
C HIS A 249 0.83 1.87 3.98
N LEU A 250 0.40 2.69 4.94
CA LEU A 250 -0.62 2.39 5.95
C LEU A 250 -1.90 3.18 5.78
N PHE A 251 -2.05 3.96 4.70
CA PHE A 251 -3.17 4.89 4.54
C PHE A 251 -4.54 4.21 4.56
N ALA A 252 -4.66 2.98 4.03
CA ALA A 252 -5.90 2.22 4.16
C ALA A 252 -6.22 1.86 5.63
N ALA A 253 -5.23 1.43 6.41
CA ALA A 253 -5.40 1.15 7.83
C ALA A 253 -5.70 2.42 8.64
N ILE A 254 -4.94 3.50 8.41
CA ILE A 254 -5.18 4.80 9.06
C ILE A 254 -6.59 5.31 8.74
N GLY A 255 -6.97 5.30 7.46
CA GLY A 255 -8.28 5.76 7.04
C GLY A 255 -9.42 4.92 7.58
N SER A 256 -9.23 3.59 7.75
CA SER A 256 -10.24 2.77 8.41
C SER A 256 -10.38 3.13 9.90
N ALA A 257 -9.28 3.44 10.60
CA ALA A 257 -9.33 3.94 11.97
C ALA A 257 -10.08 5.28 12.07
N LEU A 258 -9.84 6.21 11.14
CA LEU A 258 -10.54 7.50 11.06
C LEU A 258 -12.05 7.34 10.78
N ASN A 259 -12.46 6.27 10.10
CA ASN A 259 -13.87 5.96 9.86
C ASN A 259 -14.57 5.30 11.06
N SER A 260 -13.89 5.07 12.17
CA SER A 260 -14.49 4.49 13.36
C SER A 260 -15.53 5.43 13.99
N LYS A 261 -16.74 4.94 14.19
CA LYS A 261 -17.81 5.64 14.92
C LYS A 261 -17.64 5.54 16.45
N ARG A 262 -16.62 4.83 16.93
CA ARG A 262 -16.35 4.57 18.34
C ARG A 262 -17.51 3.89 19.09
N ASP A 263 -18.35 3.17 18.35
CA ASP A 263 -19.57 2.50 18.85
C ASP A 263 -19.37 1.01 19.16
N THR A 264 -18.19 0.47 18.86
CA THR A 264 -17.81 -0.93 19.11
C THR A 264 -16.55 -1.04 19.98
N PRO A 265 -16.54 -0.48 21.21
CA PRO A 265 -15.37 -0.53 22.07
C PRO A 265 -15.10 -1.95 22.55
N MET A 266 -13.82 -2.36 22.53
CA MET A 266 -13.36 -3.62 23.12
C MET A 266 -11.93 -3.49 23.64
N GLU A 267 -11.53 -4.37 24.55
CA GLU A 267 -10.13 -4.48 24.93
C GLU A 267 -9.32 -5.02 23.75
N LEU A 268 -8.14 -4.44 23.50
CA LEU A 268 -7.25 -4.90 22.42
C LEU A 268 -6.88 -6.38 22.61
N ARG A 269 -6.73 -6.84 23.86
CA ARG A 269 -6.49 -8.24 24.22
C ARG A 269 -7.67 -9.16 23.86
N ASP A 270 -8.90 -8.69 24.05
CA ASP A 270 -10.08 -9.49 23.69
C ASP A 270 -10.20 -9.68 22.18
N MET A 271 -9.80 -8.69 21.42
CA MET A 271 -9.74 -8.82 19.96
C MET A 271 -8.70 -9.86 19.54
N GLN A 272 -7.52 -9.87 20.16
CA GLN A 272 -6.48 -10.87 19.90
C GLN A 272 -7.00 -12.28 20.25
N ASN A 273 -7.59 -12.46 21.44
CA ASN A 273 -8.13 -13.74 21.87
C ASN A 273 -9.21 -14.30 20.93
N ARG A 274 -10.04 -13.43 20.30
CA ARG A 274 -11.06 -13.87 19.32
C ARG A 274 -10.45 -14.42 18.03
N LEU A 275 -9.23 -14.04 17.68
CA LEU A 275 -8.51 -14.58 16.52
C LEU A 275 -7.90 -15.96 16.81
N GLU A 276 -7.53 -16.23 18.06
CA GLU A 276 -6.89 -17.48 18.51
C GLU A 276 -7.91 -18.59 18.81
N ASN A 277 -9.13 -18.22 19.20
CA ASN A 277 -10.21 -19.16 19.47
C ASN A 277 -11.00 -19.44 18.20
N LYS A 278 -10.66 -20.57 17.54
CA LYS A 278 -11.42 -21.13 16.40
C LYS A 278 -12.63 -21.92 16.85
#